data_e55d4d1d8024f625a3a283e727a656d0
#
_entry.id   e55d4d1d8024f625a3a283e727a656d0
#
_cell.length_a   1.000
_cell.length_b   1.000
_cell.length_c   1.000
_cell.angle_alpha   90.00
_cell.angle_beta   90.00
_cell.angle_gamma   90.00
#
_symmetry.space_group_name_H-M   'P 1'
#
loop_
_entity.id
_entity.type
_entity.pdbx_description
1 polymer ?
#
loop_
_entity_poly.entity_id
_entity_poly.type
_entity_poly.pdbx_seq_one_letter_code
_entity_poly.pdbx_strand_id
1 'polypeptide(L)'
;RDSDGYGDNTYPAYMADDCPETHGSSQHDRLGCEDGDGDGWSNTGDAFPSDVTQWMDSDSDGHGDNPAPATSPDACPFIPGNSTGAILGCPDADGDGFSDDVDSHPEFSGLWSDADGDGFGDQPGYEMSDDCPGSWGTSNKDKNGCLDTDGDGWSDGGDYYPNDSSRHQKLNFTPYLLVAFASLIALGTLILRGRRGP
;
A
#
# COMPACT_ATOMS: atom_id res chain seq x y z
N ARG A 1 -9.62 -45.23 30.27
CA ARG A 1 -9.91 -46.24 29.24
C ARG A 1 -8.82 -46.25 28.20
N ASP A 2 -8.30 -45.11 27.85
CA ASP A 2 -7.27 -44.91 26.82
C ASP A 2 -5.83 -44.90 27.37
N SER A 3 -5.68 -44.83 28.70
CA SER A 3 -4.40 -44.90 29.41
C SER A 3 -3.46 -43.71 29.21
N ASP A 4 -4.00 -42.51 29.05
CA ASP A 4 -3.26 -41.26 28.87
C ASP A 4 -2.82 -40.59 30.19
N GLY A 5 -3.38 -41.06 31.33
CA GLY A 5 -3.01 -40.59 32.66
C GLY A 5 -4.05 -39.68 33.31
N TYR A 6 -5.13 -39.34 32.58
CA TYR A 6 -6.28 -38.64 33.11
C TYR A 6 -7.34 -39.61 33.62
N GLY A 7 -8.22 -39.18 34.52
CA GLY A 7 -9.20 -40.09 35.16
C GLY A 7 -10.47 -40.21 34.36
N ASP A 8 -10.89 -41.41 33.97
CA ASP A 8 -12.14 -41.74 33.26
C ASP A 8 -13.45 -41.36 34.03
N ASN A 9 -13.34 -40.80 35.22
CA ASN A 9 -14.49 -40.35 35.98
C ASN A 9 -14.91 -38.97 35.52
N THR A 10 -16.20 -38.81 35.26
CA THR A 10 -16.80 -37.56 34.85
C THR A 10 -16.69 -36.46 35.92
N TYR A 11 -16.65 -35.21 35.51
CA TYR A 11 -16.76 -34.04 36.39
C TYR A 11 -17.84 -34.26 37.50
N PRO A 12 -17.59 -33.93 38.80
CA PRO A 12 -16.53 -33.07 39.29
C PRO A 12 -15.26 -33.76 39.82
N ALA A 13 -14.86 -34.87 39.22
CA ALA A 13 -13.60 -35.55 39.62
C ALA A 13 -12.38 -34.62 39.34
N TYR A 14 -11.38 -34.75 40.22
CA TYR A 14 -10.09 -34.07 40.00
C TYR A 14 -9.39 -34.65 38.77
N MET A 15 -8.97 -33.85 37.86
CA MET A 15 -8.37 -34.26 36.56
C MET A 15 -9.27 -35.25 35.80
N ALA A 16 -10.57 -34.95 35.72
CA ALA A 16 -11.47 -35.74 34.87
C ALA A 16 -11.03 -35.61 33.42
N ASP A 17 -11.02 -36.74 32.74
CA ASP A 17 -10.76 -36.83 31.33
C ASP A 17 -11.99 -36.41 30.52
N ASP A 18 -11.80 -35.43 29.67
CA ASP A 18 -12.87 -34.92 28.78
C ASP A 18 -13.02 -35.76 27.49
N CYS A 19 -12.01 -36.60 27.19
CA CYS A 19 -11.95 -37.44 25.99
C CYS A 19 -11.63 -38.93 26.33
N PRO A 20 -12.37 -39.61 27.24
CA PRO A 20 -11.99 -40.87 27.87
C PRO A 20 -11.89 -42.10 26.93
N GLU A 21 -12.05 -41.92 25.66
CA GLU A 21 -11.93 -42.96 24.63
C GLU A 21 -10.81 -42.65 23.61
N THR A 22 -10.16 -41.49 23.74
CA THR A 22 -9.16 -41.01 22.80
C THR A 22 -7.96 -40.49 23.58
N HIS A 23 -6.87 -41.23 23.57
CA HIS A 23 -5.61 -40.84 24.24
C HIS A 23 -5.18 -39.44 23.80
N GLY A 24 -4.95 -38.53 24.76
CA GLY A 24 -4.57 -37.14 24.48
C GLY A 24 -3.66 -36.56 25.54
N SER A 25 -3.12 -35.38 25.26
CA SER A 25 -2.15 -34.66 26.11
C SER A 25 -2.58 -33.25 26.48
N SER A 26 -3.71 -32.81 26.01
CA SER A 26 -4.21 -31.45 26.27
C SER A 26 -4.47 -31.16 27.75
N GLN A 27 -4.17 -29.95 28.21
CA GLN A 27 -4.15 -29.54 29.60
C GLN A 27 -4.83 -28.17 29.89
N HIS A 28 -5.10 -27.37 28.85
CA HIS A 28 -5.53 -25.97 29.02
C HIS A 28 -7.04 -25.77 28.89
N ASP A 29 -7.68 -26.41 27.91
CA ASP A 29 -9.11 -26.28 27.62
C ASP A 29 -9.89 -27.54 28.01
N ARG A 30 -9.53 -28.68 27.48
CA ARG A 30 -10.14 -29.99 27.68
C ARG A 30 -9.05 -30.99 28.04
N LEU A 31 -9.15 -31.59 29.22
CA LEU A 31 -8.11 -32.52 29.70
C LEU A 31 -8.16 -33.84 28.97
N GLY A 32 -7.00 -34.38 28.59
CA GLY A 32 -6.87 -35.72 28.00
C GLY A 32 -7.38 -35.82 26.55
N CYS A 33 -7.62 -34.74 25.88
CA CYS A 33 -7.99 -34.77 24.47
C CYS A 33 -6.77 -34.70 23.54
N GLU A 34 -6.95 -35.06 22.27
CA GLU A 34 -5.87 -34.94 21.28
C GLU A 34 -5.34 -33.52 21.22
N ASP A 35 -4.02 -33.43 21.22
CA ASP A 35 -3.20 -32.20 21.15
C ASP A 35 -2.12 -32.47 20.11
N GLY A 36 -2.27 -31.88 18.93
CA GLY A 36 -1.52 -32.24 17.74
C GLY A 36 -0.09 -31.74 17.70
N ASP A 37 0.15 -30.58 18.27
CA ASP A 37 1.46 -29.91 18.27
C ASP A 37 2.13 -29.89 19.66
N GLY A 38 1.35 -30.21 20.71
CA GLY A 38 1.87 -30.36 22.07
C GLY A 38 1.95 -29.02 22.86
N ASP A 39 1.16 -28.03 22.51
CA ASP A 39 1.15 -26.75 23.22
C ASP A 39 0.23 -26.77 24.47
N GLY A 40 -0.55 -27.81 24.62
CA GLY A 40 -1.46 -28.05 25.74
C GLY A 40 -2.92 -27.72 25.47
N TRP A 41 -3.27 -27.18 24.33
CA TRP A 41 -4.66 -27.01 23.89
C TRP A 41 -5.13 -28.23 23.10
N SER A 42 -6.40 -28.56 23.21
CA SER A 42 -6.94 -29.67 22.39
C SER A 42 -7.09 -29.26 20.94
N ASN A 43 -6.95 -30.19 19.98
CA ASN A 43 -7.18 -29.93 18.56
C ASN A 43 -8.54 -29.28 18.26
N THR A 44 -9.49 -29.40 19.15
CA THR A 44 -10.85 -28.84 18.98
C THR A 44 -11.01 -27.47 19.60
N GLY A 45 -10.15 -27.10 20.54
CA GLY A 45 -10.14 -25.81 21.22
C GLY A 45 -9.03 -24.88 20.71
N ASP A 46 -8.18 -25.41 19.86
CA ASP A 46 -7.03 -24.76 19.26
C ASP A 46 -7.39 -24.27 17.84
N ALA A 47 -7.16 -23.02 17.55
CA ALA A 47 -7.35 -22.43 16.22
C ALA A 47 -6.22 -22.89 15.25
N PHE A 48 -5.07 -23.29 15.79
CA PHE A 48 -3.88 -23.69 15.01
C PHE A 48 -3.30 -25.06 15.45
N PRO A 49 -4.01 -26.19 15.31
CA PRO A 49 -3.67 -27.49 15.90
C PRO A 49 -2.37 -28.14 15.40
N SER A 50 -1.54 -27.43 14.68
CA SER A 50 -0.25 -27.83 14.16
C SER A 50 0.84 -26.78 14.35
N ASP A 51 0.57 -25.73 15.13
CA ASP A 51 1.53 -24.66 15.43
C ASP A 51 1.63 -24.42 16.95
N VAL A 52 2.57 -25.07 17.60
CA VAL A 52 2.85 -24.99 19.04
C VAL A 52 3.01 -23.58 19.61
N THR A 53 3.04 -22.56 18.78
CA THR A 53 3.21 -21.17 19.20
C THR A 53 1.92 -20.35 19.12
N GLN A 54 0.86 -20.91 18.54
CA GLN A 54 -0.44 -20.25 18.36
C GLN A 54 -1.58 -21.17 18.76
N TRP A 55 -2.59 -20.66 19.46
CA TRP A 55 -3.79 -21.43 19.86
C TRP A 55 -5.08 -20.62 19.82
N MET A 56 -5.01 -19.33 19.55
CA MET A 56 -6.17 -18.42 19.50
C MET A 56 -6.13 -17.56 18.26
N ASP A 57 -7.29 -17.35 17.67
CA ASP A 57 -7.56 -16.46 16.54
C ASP A 57 -8.91 -15.78 16.82
N SER A 58 -8.86 -14.58 17.41
CA SER A 58 -10.03 -13.93 17.96
C SER A 58 -10.98 -13.35 16.89
N ASP A 59 -10.47 -12.99 15.74
CA ASP A 59 -11.25 -12.40 14.65
C ASP A 59 -11.43 -13.34 13.45
N SER A 60 -10.74 -14.48 13.48
CA SER A 60 -10.88 -15.56 12.50
C SER A 60 -10.35 -15.21 11.09
N ASP A 61 -9.26 -14.48 11.01
CA ASP A 61 -8.60 -14.13 9.75
C ASP A 61 -7.47 -15.08 9.34
N GLY A 62 -7.06 -15.97 10.25
CA GLY A 62 -6.04 -16.98 10.02
C GLY A 62 -4.65 -16.60 10.53
N HIS A 63 -4.52 -15.48 11.20
CA HIS A 63 -3.34 -15.08 11.98
C HIS A 63 -3.59 -15.29 13.47
N GLY A 64 -2.57 -15.69 14.22
CA GLY A 64 -2.75 -16.06 15.62
C GLY A 64 -2.50 -14.91 16.57
N ASP A 65 -3.30 -14.82 17.64
CA ASP A 65 -3.27 -13.75 18.65
C ASP A 65 -1.97 -13.69 19.45
N ASN A 66 -1.16 -14.75 19.49
CA ASN A 66 0.05 -14.76 20.29
C ASN A 66 1.12 -13.88 19.67
N PRO A 67 1.68 -12.94 20.43
CA PRO A 67 2.68 -12.01 19.91
C PRO A 67 4.03 -12.72 19.62
N ALA A 68 4.88 -12.07 18.87
CA ALA A 68 6.25 -12.55 18.66
C ALA A 68 6.92 -12.97 19.98
N PRO A 69 7.63 -14.11 20.04
CA PRO A 69 8.21 -14.84 18.89
C PRO A 69 7.33 -15.97 18.28
N ALA A 70 6.02 -15.91 18.44
CA ALA A 70 5.11 -16.87 17.81
C ALA A 70 5.20 -16.78 16.27
N THR A 71 4.80 -17.88 15.61
CA THR A 71 4.72 -17.93 14.15
C THR A 71 3.56 -17.05 13.66
N SER A 72 3.82 -16.21 12.66
CA SER A 72 2.80 -15.36 12.03
C SER A 72 1.88 -14.63 13.03
N PRO A 73 2.44 -13.86 13.98
CA PRO A 73 1.64 -13.19 15.00
C PRO A 73 0.75 -12.12 14.37
N ASP A 74 -0.51 -12.12 14.75
CA ASP A 74 -1.46 -11.09 14.35
C ASP A 74 -1.14 -9.75 15.04
N ALA A 75 -1.05 -8.71 14.26
CA ALA A 75 -0.86 -7.35 14.77
C ALA A 75 -2.19 -6.64 15.08
N CYS A 76 -3.30 -7.16 14.55
CA CYS A 76 -4.65 -6.63 14.72
C CYS A 76 -5.65 -7.67 15.28
N PRO A 77 -5.40 -8.37 16.41
CA PRO A 77 -6.08 -9.59 16.84
C PRO A 77 -7.59 -9.49 17.11
N PHE A 78 -8.24 -8.38 16.81
CA PHE A 78 -9.68 -8.17 16.95
C PHE A 78 -10.31 -7.52 15.72
N ILE A 79 -9.55 -7.34 14.64
CA ILE A 79 -9.98 -6.69 13.40
C ILE A 79 -9.49 -7.53 12.23
N PRO A 80 -10.34 -8.37 11.62
CA PRO A 80 -9.92 -9.28 10.55
C PRO A 80 -9.21 -8.54 9.42
N GLY A 81 -8.06 -9.06 9.01
CA GLY A 81 -7.26 -8.47 7.95
C GLY A 81 -6.56 -9.50 7.06
N ASN A 82 -5.94 -9.02 6.02
CA ASN A 82 -5.28 -9.84 5.02
C ASN A 82 -3.88 -9.35 4.65
N SER A 83 -3.35 -8.37 5.38
CA SER A 83 -1.99 -7.88 5.18
C SER A 83 -0.96 -8.97 5.45
N THR A 84 0.05 -9.05 4.59
CA THR A 84 1.08 -10.11 4.60
C THR A 84 2.51 -9.56 4.71
N GLY A 85 2.67 -8.24 4.81
CA GLY A 85 3.95 -7.56 4.91
C GLY A 85 4.54 -7.56 6.32
N ALA A 86 5.10 -6.44 6.74
CA ALA A 86 5.72 -6.30 8.05
C ALA A 86 4.72 -6.28 9.22
N ILE A 87 3.47 -5.94 8.95
CA ILE A 87 2.32 -5.96 9.85
C ILE A 87 1.36 -7.00 9.29
N LEU A 88 1.15 -8.10 10.02
CA LEU A 88 0.32 -9.23 9.60
C LEU A 88 -1.08 -9.12 10.19
N GLY A 89 -2.10 -9.65 9.50
CA GLY A 89 -3.45 -9.78 10.02
C GLY A 89 -4.21 -8.46 10.18
N CYS A 90 -3.73 -7.36 9.60
CA CYS A 90 -4.45 -6.09 9.63
C CYS A 90 -5.20 -5.83 8.30
N PRO A 91 -6.21 -4.96 8.30
CA PRO A 91 -6.89 -4.56 7.07
C PRO A 91 -5.92 -4.08 5.98
N ASP A 92 -6.12 -4.56 4.77
CA ASP A 92 -5.37 -4.24 3.56
C ASP A 92 -6.39 -4.19 2.42
N ALA A 93 -6.82 -2.98 2.07
CA ALA A 93 -7.99 -2.76 1.23
C ALA A 93 -7.74 -3.09 -0.25
N ASP A 94 -6.51 -2.89 -0.74
CA ASP A 94 -6.17 -3.14 -2.14
C ASP A 94 -5.43 -4.45 -2.38
N GLY A 95 -4.98 -5.12 -1.30
CA GLY A 95 -4.42 -6.46 -1.35
C GLY A 95 -2.96 -6.51 -1.79
N ASP A 96 -2.19 -5.46 -1.60
CA ASP A 96 -0.77 -5.43 -1.96
C ASP A 96 0.16 -5.99 -0.87
N GLY A 97 -0.39 -6.28 0.30
CA GLY A 97 0.30 -6.88 1.43
C GLY A 97 0.71 -5.88 2.52
N PHE A 98 0.56 -4.59 2.29
CA PHE A 98 0.73 -3.57 3.33
C PHE A 98 -0.63 -3.28 3.97
N SER A 99 -0.66 -3.09 5.29
CA SER A 99 -1.90 -2.73 5.95
C SER A 99 -2.25 -1.26 5.71
N ASP A 100 -3.55 -0.94 5.67
CA ASP A 100 -4.07 0.42 5.45
C ASP A 100 -3.44 1.48 6.37
N ASP A 101 -3.01 1.09 7.57
CA ASP A 101 -2.41 1.99 8.56
C ASP A 101 -0.98 2.44 8.21
N VAL A 102 -0.27 1.68 7.40
CA VAL A 102 1.13 1.96 7.00
C VAL A 102 1.29 2.15 5.50
N ASP A 103 0.24 1.91 4.75
CA ASP A 103 0.16 2.17 3.33
C ASP A 103 -0.18 3.65 3.08
N SER A 104 0.63 4.32 2.28
CA SER A 104 0.37 5.71 1.86
C SER A 104 -0.76 5.82 0.84
N HIS A 105 -1.10 4.71 0.17
CA HIS A 105 -2.13 4.65 -0.88
C HIS A 105 -3.03 3.42 -0.75
N PRO A 106 -3.82 3.26 0.33
CA PRO A 106 -4.55 2.03 0.67
C PRO A 106 -5.61 1.55 -0.34
N GLU A 107 -5.80 2.23 -1.44
CA GLU A 107 -6.72 1.85 -2.51
C GLU A 107 -5.99 1.54 -3.84
N PHE A 108 -4.63 1.53 -3.85
CA PHE A 108 -3.82 1.40 -5.07
C PHE A 108 -2.68 0.39 -4.91
N SER A 109 -2.94 -0.87 -5.14
CA SER A 109 -2.06 -2.03 -4.97
C SER A 109 -0.73 -2.00 -5.76
N GLY A 110 -0.03 -0.96 -5.70
CA GLY A 110 1.27 -0.80 -6.36
C GLY A 110 1.99 0.42 -5.83
N LEU A 111 1.36 1.12 -4.91
CA LEU A 111 1.86 2.35 -4.30
C LEU A 111 1.66 2.25 -2.77
N TRP A 112 2.69 1.84 -2.03
CA TRP A 112 2.63 1.66 -0.56
C TRP A 112 3.53 2.62 0.23
N SER A 113 4.29 3.47 -0.47
CA SER A 113 5.23 4.40 0.14
C SER A 113 5.17 5.75 -0.55
N ASP A 114 5.22 6.82 0.24
CA ASP A 114 5.32 8.21 -0.17
C ASP A 114 6.27 8.90 0.83
N ALA A 115 7.54 9.04 0.46
CA ALA A 115 8.60 9.42 1.39
C ALA A 115 8.61 10.90 1.76
N ASP A 116 8.11 11.77 0.89
CA ASP A 116 8.07 13.21 1.12
C ASP A 116 6.68 13.74 1.43
N GLY A 117 5.64 12.90 1.28
CA GLY A 117 4.28 13.18 1.71
C GLY A 117 3.51 14.11 0.78
N ASP A 118 3.80 14.10 -0.50
CA ASP A 118 3.13 14.98 -1.47
C ASP A 118 1.90 14.36 -2.13
N GLY A 119 1.66 13.07 -1.90
CA GLY A 119 0.50 12.33 -2.39
C GLY A 119 0.77 11.55 -3.69
N PHE A 120 2.00 11.51 -4.17
CA PHE A 120 2.45 10.60 -5.22
C PHE A 120 3.28 9.48 -4.62
N GLY A 121 3.14 8.26 -5.15
CA GLY A 121 3.82 7.08 -4.58
C GLY A 121 5.23 6.87 -5.13
N ASP A 122 6.14 6.44 -4.26
CA ASP A 122 7.56 6.22 -4.61
C ASP A 122 7.77 5.08 -5.63
N GLN A 123 6.79 4.18 -5.80
CA GLN A 123 6.93 3.03 -6.69
C GLN A 123 6.78 3.46 -8.15
N PRO A 124 7.75 3.13 -9.02
CA PRO A 124 7.72 3.58 -10.40
C PRO A 124 6.76 2.77 -11.28
N GLY A 125 6.21 3.42 -12.30
CA GLY A 125 5.48 2.73 -13.37
C GLY A 125 3.97 2.77 -13.27
N TYR A 126 3.43 3.49 -12.31
CA TYR A 126 2.00 3.74 -12.15
C TYR A 126 1.65 5.20 -12.50
N GLU A 127 0.38 5.46 -12.73
CA GLU A 127 -0.11 6.80 -13.09
C GLU A 127 0.16 7.85 -12.00
N MET A 128 0.17 7.43 -10.74
CA MET A 128 0.45 8.27 -9.57
C MET A 128 1.87 8.06 -9.02
N SER A 129 2.79 7.48 -9.81
CA SER A 129 4.19 7.38 -9.39
C SER A 129 4.83 8.75 -9.29
N ASP A 130 5.61 8.96 -8.23
CA ASP A 130 6.41 10.15 -8.03
C ASP A 130 7.69 10.11 -8.88
N ASP A 131 7.94 11.17 -9.63
CA ASP A 131 9.18 11.38 -10.39
C ASP A 131 10.29 12.04 -9.55
N CYS A 132 9.94 12.55 -8.36
CA CYS A 132 10.82 13.26 -7.44
C CYS A 132 10.71 12.76 -5.97
N PRO A 133 10.81 11.46 -5.67
CA PRO A 133 10.38 10.81 -4.42
C PRO A 133 11.12 11.22 -3.13
N GLY A 134 11.76 12.31 -3.08
CA GLY A 134 12.46 12.85 -1.90
C GLY A 134 12.39 14.37 -1.87
N SER A 135 11.50 14.96 -2.65
CA SER A 135 11.36 16.41 -2.78
C SER A 135 9.92 16.78 -3.04
N TRP A 136 9.16 17.03 -1.98
CA TRP A 136 7.75 17.40 -2.04
C TRP A 136 7.43 18.35 -3.21
N GLY A 137 6.42 18.02 -4.00
CA GLY A 137 6.00 18.80 -5.15
C GLY A 137 4.53 18.66 -5.50
N THR A 138 4.06 19.43 -6.47
CA THR A 138 2.66 19.47 -6.89
C THR A 138 2.47 19.34 -8.39
N SER A 139 3.55 19.16 -9.13
CA SER A 139 3.46 18.98 -10.58
C SER A 139 2.75 17.67 -10.95
N ASN A 140 2.00 17.71 -12.05
CA ASN A 140 1.21 16.57 -12.53
C ASN A 140 0.98 16.55 -14.05
N LYS A 141 1.70 17.37 -14.82
CA LYS A 141 1.53 17.47 -16.29
C LYS A 141 2.70 16.92 -17.08
N ASP A 142 3.92 17.10 -16.61
CA ASP A 142 5.13 16.57 -17.24
C ASP A 142 5.81 15.52 -16.37
N LYS A 143 5.84 15.77 -15.08
CA LYS A 143 6.31 14.89 -14.01
C LYS A 143 5.35 14.98 -12.84
N ASN A 144 5.16 13.88 -12.15
CA ASN A 144 4.39 13.88 -10.91
C ASN A 144 5.29 14.18 -9.71
N GLY A 145 4.76 14.84 -8.69
CA GLY A 145 5.42 15.02 -7.41
C GLY A 145 6.67 15.90 -7.42
N CYS A 146 6.96 16.59 -8.52
CA CYS A 146 8.11 17.49 -8.55
C CYS A 146 7.71 18.92 -8.18
N LEU A 147 8.70 19.73 -7.78
CA LEU A 147 8.49 21.13 -7.43
C LEU A 147 7.84 21.89 -8.58
N ASP A 148 6.75 22.57 -8.27
CA ASP A 148 5.97 23.45 -9.16
C ASP A 148 5.74 24.77 -8.40
N THR A 149 6.57 25.75 -8.67
CA THR A 149 6.62 27.00 -7.88
C THR A 149 5.41 27.90 -8.10
N ASP A 150 4.83 27.92 -9.30
CA ASP A 150 3.71 28.79 -9.64
C ASP A 150 2.35 28.09 -9.70
N GLY A 151 2.34 26.76 -9.56
CA GLY A 151 1.13 25.94 -9.42
C GLY A 151 0.38 25.72 -10.73
N ASP A 152 1.05 25.78 -11.88
CA ASP A 152 0.40 25.53 -13.17
C ASP A 152 0.35 24.05 -13.58
N GLY A 153 0.98 23.18 -12.77
CA GLY A 153 1.04 21.74 -12.93
C GLY A 153 2.25 21.23 -13.69
N TRP A 154 3.07 22.10 -14.26
CA TRP A 154 4.37 21.74 -14.84
C TRP A 154 5.45 21.82 -13.77
N SER A 155 6.38 20.87 -13.78
CA SER A 155 7.52 20.94 -12.86
C SER A 155 8.41 22.13 -13.19
N ASP A 156 9.06 22.75 -12.19
CA ASP A 156 10.02 23.83 -12.41
C ASP A 156 11.12 23.44 -13.43
N GLY A 157 11.46 22.15 -13.49
CA GLY A 157 12.43 21.60 -14.43
C GLY A 157 11.93 21.45 -15.86
N GLY A 158 10.61 21.32 -16.04
CA GLY A 158 9.93 21.21 -17.33
C GLY A 158 9.31 22.52 -17.81
N ASP A 159 9.19 23.49 -16.92
CA ASP A 159 8.63 24.80 -17.21
C ASP A 159 9.71 25.84 -17.62
N TYR A 160 9.48 26.49 -18.74
CA TYR A 160 10.36 27.59 -19.17
C TYR A 160 10.15 28.91 -18.38
N TYR A 161 9.01 29.04 -17.67
CA TYR A 161 8.63 30.21 -16.88
C TYR A 161 8.14 29.81 -15.46
N PRO A 162 8.96 29.18 -14.62
CA PRO A 162 8.55 28.52 -13.37
C PRO A 162 8.05 29.48 -12.25
N ASN A 163 7.72 30.70 -12.57
CA ASN A 163 7.12 31.70 -11.69
C ASN A 163 5.97 32.44 -12.38
N ASP A 164 5.41 31.90 -13.47
CA ASP A 164 4.33 32.51 -14.24
C ASP A 164 3.34 31.46 -14.73
N SER A 165 2.38 31.11 -13.89
CA SER A 165 1.36 30.08 -14.10
C SER A 165 0.49 30.25 -15.36
N SER A 166 0.67 31.32 -16.13
CA SER A 166 0.02 31.51 -17.41
C SER A 166 0.82 30.98 -18.60
N ARG A 167 2.07 30.55 -18.41
CA ARG A 167 3.01 30.14 -19.47
C ARG A 167 3.99 29.11 -19.01
N HIS A 168 4.09 28.01 -19.73
CA HIS A 168 5.09 26.95 -19.49
C HIS A 168 6.02 26.70 -20.70
N GLN A 169 5.66 27.16 -21.91
CA GLN A 169 6.48 26.93 -23.10
C GLN A 169 7.05 28.23 -23.68
N LYS A 170 8.28 28.13 -24.15
CA LYS A 170 8.89 29.20 -24.93
C LYS A 170 8.09 29.43 -26.22
N LEU A 171 7.71 30.68 -26.49
CA LEU A 171 7.11 31.06 -27.76
C LEU A 171 8.08 30.79 -28.90
N ASN A 172 7.91 29.68 -29.59
CA ASN A 172 8.60 29.39 -30.82
C ASN A 172 7.94 30.18 -31.95
N PHE A 173 8.48 31.35 -32.27
CA PHE A 173 8.15 32.01 -33.52
C PHE A 173 8.64 31.14 -34.66
N THR A 174 7.76 30.36 -35.27
CA THR A 174 8.10 29.59 -36.45
C THR A 174 8.56 30.55 -37.55
N PRO A 175 9.59 30.22 -38.34
CA PRO A 175 10.11 31.13 -39.37
C PRO A 175 9.07 31.54 -40.44
N TYR A 176 7.94 30.84 -40.50
CA TYR A 176 6.80 31.21 -41.37
C TYR A 176 6.17 32.57 -41.07
N LEU A 177 6.15 33.02 -39.79
CA LEU A 177 5.69 34.37 -39.45
C LEU A 177 6.66 35.45 -39.95
N LEU A 178 7.97 35.20 -39.92
CA LEU A 178 8.96 36.12 -40.46
C LEU A 178 8.86 36.25 -41.99
N VAL A 179 8.55 35.15 -42.67
CA VAL A 179 8.33 35.18 -44.15
C VAL A 179 7.07 35.94 -44.48
N ALA A 180 5.98 35.79 -43.72
CA ALA A 180 4.74 36.55 -43.93
C ALA A 180 4.94 38.06 -43.70
N PHE A 181 5.66 38.47 -42.66
CA PHE A 181 6.00 39.87 -42.42
C PHE A 181 6.90 40.45 -43.51
N ALA A 182 7.93 39.71 -43.95
CA ALA A 182 8.80 40.13 -45.05
C ALA A 182 8.04 40.29 -46.36
N SER A 183 7.08 39.43 -46.66
CA SER A 183 6.22 39.53 -47.84
C SER A 183 5.32 40.75 -47.81
N LEU A 184 4.75 41.10 -46.66
CA LEU A 184 3.90 42.31 -46.48
C LEU A 184 4.71 43.60 -46.65
N ILE A 185 5.95 43.65 -46.15
CA ILE A 185 6.85 44.80 -46.31
C ILE A 185 7.24 44.96 -47.79
N ALA A 186 7.56 43.86 -48.50
CA ALA A 186 7.87 43.87 -49.91
C ALA A 186 6.70 44.36 -50.80
N LEU A 187 5.46 43.92 -50.51
CA LEU A 187 4.25 44.43 -51.18
C LEU A 187 4.01 45.91 -50.92
N GLY A 188 4.18 46.34 -49.67
CA GLY A 188 4.03 47.75 -49.28
C GLY A 188 5.01 48.68 -50.03
N THR A 189 6.25 48.27 -50.21
CA THR A 189 7.28 49.01 -50.94
C THR A 189 7.05 49.04 -52.43
N LEU A 190 6.47 48.01 -53.04
CA LEU A 190 6.06 47.98 -54.47
C LEU A 190 4.89 48.95 -54.74
N ILE A 191 3.90 49.01 -53.84
CA ILE A 191 2.76 49.93 -53.97
C ILE A 191 3.18 51.39 -53.85
N LEU A 192 4.13 51.70 -52.97
CA LEU A 192 4.66 53.04 -52.80
C LEU A 192 5.54 53.50 -53.99
N ARG A 193 6.25 52.58 -54.65
CA ARG A 193 7.02 52.88 -55.89
C ARG A 193 6.13 53.07 -57.10
N GLY A 194 5.00 52.34 -57.23
CA GLY A 194 4.04 52.50 -58.35
C GLY A 194 3.30 53.79 -58.33
N ARG A 195 3.27 54.59 -57.19
CA ARG A 195 2.61 55.89 -57.09
C ARG A 195 3.53 57.08 -57.43
N ARG A 196 4.79 56.85 -57.81
CA ARG A 196 5.69 57.92 -58.27
C ARG A 196 6.05 57.72 -59.78
N GLY A 197 5.06 57.69 -60.58
CA GLY A 197 5.22 57.86 -62.05
C GLY A 197 4.87 59.25 -62.43
N PRO A 198 5.39 59.73 -63.59
CA PRO A 198 5.62 61.12 -63.92
C PRO A 198 4.40 61.99 -63.99
#